data_a85bc04e0615252134ce751410933e4f
#
_entry.id   a85bc04e0615252134ce751410933e4f
#
_cell.length_a   1.000
_cell.length_b   1.000
_cell.length_c   1.000
_cell.angle_alpha   90.00
_cell.angle_beta   90.00
_cell.angle_gamma   90.00
#
_symmetry.space_group_name_H-M   'P 1'
#
loop_
_entity.id
_entity.type
_entity.pdbx_description
1 polymer ?
#
loop_
_entity_poly.entity_id
_entity_poly.type
_entity_poly.pdbx_seq_one_letter_code
_entity_poly.pdbx_strand_id
1 'polypeptide(L)' 'MTFEEYSKQAIGTAVYPATMRVIYPTLGLTGEAGEVAEKVKKLYRDQNGVLNAEVVQNIKLELGDVLWYI' A
#
# COMPACT_ATOMS: atom_id res chain seq x y z
N MET A 1 -9.04 15.64 5.10
CA MET A 1 -7.71 15.27 5.66
C MET A 1 -6.63 15.62 4.66
N THR A 2 -5.56 16.28 5.09
CA THR A 2 -4.40 16.57 4.27
C THR A 2 -3.38 15.43 4.37
N PHE A 3 -2.40 15.38 3.46
CA PHE A 3 -1.28 14.44 3.57
C PHE A 3 -0.51 14.62 4.87
N GLU A 4 -0.35 15.88 5.32
CA GLU A 4 0.34 16.15 6.59
C GLU A 4 -0.42 15.57 7.77
N GLU A 5 -1.73 15.75 7.83
CA GLU A 5 -2.60 15.18 8.87
C GLU A 5 -2.54 13.65 8.86
N TYR A 6 -2.65 13.06 7.67
CA TYR A 6 -2.54 11.61 7.50
C TYR A 6 -1.19 11.09 7.99
N SER A 7 -0.11 11.76 7.61
CA SER A 7 1.25 11.38 7.99
C SER A 7 1.44 11.37 9.50
N LYS A 8 0.91 12.39 10.19
CA LYS A 8 0.97 12.46 11.66
C LYS A 8 0.21 11.30 12.31
N GLN A 9 -0.96 10.95 11.80
CA GLN A 9 -1.73 9.83 12.31
C GLN A 9 -1.05 8.50 12.04
N ALA A 10 -0.49 8.32 10.84
CA ALA A 10 0.22 7.10 10.46
C ALA A 10 1.46 6.88 11.35
N ILE A 11 2.22 7.92 11.64
CA ILE A 11 3.38 7.84 12.54
C ILE A 11 2.95 7.36 13.91
N GLY A 12 1.79 7.77 14.41
CA GLY A 12 1.26 7.33 15.70
C GLY A 12 0.99 5.83 15.76
N THR A 13 0.81 5.16 14.63
CA THR A 13 0.60 3.71 14.56
C THR A 13 1.86 2.92 14.24
N ALA A 14 2.98 3.61 13.96
CA ALA A 14 4.23 2.95 13.61
C ALA A 14 4.87 2.30 14.86
N VAL A 15 5.25 1.03 14.73
CA VAL A 15 5.80 0.22 15.83
C VAL A 15 7.25 -0.19 15.61
N TYR A 16 7.90 0.33 14.58
CA TYR A 16 9.30 0.01 14.30
C TYR A 16 10.25 0.97 15.04
N PRO A 17 11.52 0.55 15.29
CA PRO A 17 12.50 1.39 15.99
C PRO A 17 12.78 2.69 15.26
N ALA A 18 13.08 3.76 16.02
CA ALA A 18 13.41 5.07 15.45
C ALA A 18 14.62 5.02 14.50
N THR A 19 15.57 4.11 14.74
CA THR A 19 16.74 3.91 13.88
C THR A 19 16.38 3.37 12.49
N MET A 20 15.16 2.86 12.32
CA MET A 20 14.65 2.30 11.06
C MET A 20 13.74 3.26 10.30
N ARG A 21 13.73 4.55 10.66
CA ARG A 21 12.80 5.54 10.07
C ARG A 21 12.90 5.70 8.56
N VAL A 22 14.08 5.46 7.97
CA VAL A 22 14.26 5.51 6.52
C VAL A 22 14.16 4.12 5.92
N ILE A 23 14.84 3.17 6.52
CA ILE A 23 14.95 1.80 5.98
C ILE A 23 13.59 1.10 5.98
N TYR A 24 12.90 1.12 7.11
CA TYR A 24 11.64 0.38 7.25
C TYR A 24 10.53 0.90 6.33
N PRO A 25 10.24 2.21 6.30
CA PRO A 25 9.25 2.74 5.36
C PRO A 25 9.63 2.55 3.90
N THR A 26 10.92 2.64 3.55
CA THR A 26 11.38 2.42 2.18
C THR A 26 11.11 0.99 1.72
N LEU A 27 11.46 0.01 2.56
CA LEU A 27 11.19 -1.40 2.26
C LEU A 27 9.69 -1.68 2.24
N GLY A 28 8.94 -1.10 3.17
CA GLY A 28 7.49 -1.23 3.22
C GLY A 28 6.81 -0.66 1.98
N LEU A 29 7.20 0.54 1.55
CA LEU A 29 6.67 1.16 0.35
C LEU A 29 6.93 0.29 -0.89
N THR A 30 8.15 -0.21 -1.05
CA THR A 30 8.52 -1.07 -2.18
C THR A 30 7.71 -2.38 -2.17
N GLY A 31 7.57 -2.99 -1.00
CA GLY A 31 6.80 -4.22 -0.84
C GLY A 31 5.32 -4.03 -1.15
N GLU A 32 4.71 -2.96 -0.62
CA GLU A 32 3.29 -2.69 -0.84
C GLU A 32 3.01 -2.27 -2.29
N ALA A 33 3.92 -1.51 -2.92
CA ALA A 33 3.81 -1.20 -4.33
C ALA A 33 3.88 -2.49 -5.18
N GLY A 34 4.69 -3.46 -4.77
CA GLY A 34 4.75 -4.78 -5.37
C GLY A 34 3.44 -5.55 -5.23
N GLU A 35 2.76 -5.42 -4.09
CA GLU A 35 1.45 -6.04 -3.87
C GLU A 35 0.39 -5.46 -4.82
N VAL A 36 0.42 -4.17 -5.09
CA VAL A 36 -0.47 -3.56 -6.10
C VAL A 36 -0.19 -4.16 -7.47
N ALA A 37 1.08 -4.25 -7.87
CA ALA A 37 1.50 -4.83 -9.13
C ALA A 37 1.05 -6.30 -9.25
N GLU A 38 1.14 -7.07 -8.17
CA GLU A 38 0.72 -8.47 -8.12
C GLU A 38 -0.80 -8.61 -8.33
N LYS A 39 -1.59 -7.73 -7.73
CA LYS A 39 -3.05 -7.72 -7.93
C LYS A 39 -3.42 -7.44 -9.38
N VAL A 40 -2.75 -6.48 -10.01
CA VAL A 40 -2.97 -6.15 -11.43
C VAL A 40 -2.56 -7.31 -12.33
N LYS A 41 -1.41 -7.93 -12.05
CA LYS A 41 -0.94 -9.11 -12.79
C LYS A 41 -1.98 -10.25 -12.75
N LYS A 42 -2.50 -10.55 -11.57
CA LYS A 42 -3.51 -11.59 -11.40
C LYS A 42 -4.81 -11.26 -12.11
N LEU A 43 -5.19 -10.00 -12.18
CA LEU A 43 -6.36 -9.55 -12.93
C LEU A 43 -6.24 -9.96 -14.40
N TYR A 44 -5.10 -9.70 -15.04
CA TYR A 44 -4.88 -10.07 -16.44
C TYR A 44 -4.72 -11.56 -16.65
N ARG A 45 -4.07 -12.24 -15.72
CA ARG A 45 -3.85 -13.69 -15.80
C ARG A 45 -5.14 -14.50 -15.63
N ASP A 46 -5.94 -14.16 -14.62
CA ASP A 46 -7.06 -15.00 -14.16
C ASP A 46 -8.44 -14.49 -14.59
N GLN A 47 -8.57 -13.20 -14.91
CA GLN A 47 -9.85 -12.56 -15.20
C GLN A 47 -9.86 -11.77 -16.50
N ASN A 48 -8.90 -12.02 -17.39
CA ASN A 48 -8.79 -11.38 -18.71
C ASN A 48 -8.83 -9.85 -18.67
N GLY A 49 -8.33 -9.25 -17.60
CA GLY A 49 -8.31 -7.80 -17.43
C GLY A 49 -9.66 -7.18 -17.07
N VAL A 50 -10.66 -7.99 -16.72
CA VAL A 50 -11.99 -7.48 -16.35
C VAL A 50 -12.01 -7.09 -14.88
N LEU A 51 -12.29 -5.83 -14.60
CA LEU A 51 -12.46 -5.35 -13.23
C LEU A 51 -13.84 -5.72 -12.71
N ASN A 52 -13.90 -6.25 -11.51
CA ASN A 52 -15.14 -6.46 -10.76
C ASN A 52 -15.03 -5.79 -9.39
N ALA A 53 -16.12 -5.76 -8.63
CA ALA A 53 -16.17 -5.08 -7.34
C ALA A 53 -15.14 -5.63 -6.34
N GLU A 54 -14.93 -6.94 -6.32
CA GLU A 54 -13.96 -7.59 -5.42
C GLU A 54 -12.52 -7.18 -5.77
N VAL A 55 -12.15 -7.23 -7.05
CA VAL A 55 -10.81 -6.83 -7.51
C VAL A 55 -10.55 -5.35 -7.21
N VAL A 56 -11.52 -4.49 -7.50
CA VAL A 56 -11.42 -3.04 -7.21
C VAL A 56 -11.19 -2.83 -5.72
N GLN A 57 -11.94 -3.52 -4.85
CA GLN A 57 -11.78 -3.39 -3.41
C GLN A 57 -10.39 -3.86 -2.95
N ASN A 58 -9.91 -4.98 -3.47
CA ASN A 58 -8.59 -5.51 -3.12
C ASN A 58 -7.46 -4.55 -3.54
N ILE A 59 -7.55 -3.95 -4.72
CA ILE A 59 -6.58 -2.96 -5.18
C ILE A 59 -6.62 -1.71 -4.30
N LYS A 60 -7.82 -1.24 -3.91
CA LYS A 60 -7.94 -0.09 -3.00
C LYS A 60 -7.28 -0.34 -1.65
N LEU A 61 -7.41 -1.54 -1.10
CA LEU A 61 -6.76 -1.89 0.17
C LEU A 61 -5.24 -1.84 0.04
N GLU A 62 -4.68 -2.37 -1.04
CA GLU A 62 -3.23 -2.32 -1.27
C GLU A 62 -2.73 -0.89 -1.49
N LEU A 63 -3.50 -0.05 -2.19
CA LEU A 63 -3.17 1.36 -2.36
C LEU A 63 -3.18 2.10 -1.02
N GLY A 64 -4.09 1.76 -0.11
CA GLY A 64 -4.10 2.28 1.25
C GLY A 64 -2.81 1.93 2.00
N ASP A 65 -2.33 0.70 1.85
CA ASP A 65 -1.08 0.25 2.47
C ASP A 65 0.12 1.01 1.90
N VAL A 66 0.14 1.28 0.59
CA VAL A 66 1.17 2.13 -0.03
C VAL A 66 1.15 3.53 0.58
N LEU A 67 -0.04 4.12 0.69
CA LEU A 67 -0.20 5.46 1.26
C LEU A 67 0.31 5.54 2.70
N TRP A 68 0.12 4.50 3.49
CA TRP A 68 0.60 4.46 4.87
C TRP A 68 2.12 4.64 4.96
N TYR A 69 2.87 4.13 3.97
CA TYR A 69 4.34 4.24 3.96
C TYR A 69 4.87 5.55 3.36
N ILE A 70 4.02 6.36 2.75
CA ILE A 70 4.43 7.67 2.24
C ILE A 70 4.47 8.68 3.39
#